data_e0bf1d7fdf5d883df68caac252f28fee
#
_entry.id   e0bf1d7fdf5d883df68caac252f28fee
#
_cell.length_a   1.000
_cell.length_b   1.000
_cell.length_c   1.000
_cell.angle_alpha   90.00
_cell.angle_beta   90.00
_cell.angle_gamma   90.00
#
_symmetry.space_group_name_H-M   'P 1'
#
loop_
_entity.id
_entity.type
_entity.pdbx_description
1 polymer ?
#
loop_
_entity_poly.entity_id
_entity_poly.type
_entity_poly.pdbx_seq_one_letter_code
_entity_poly.pdbx_strand_id
1 'polypeptide(L)'
;MTTIKKYFAPVLVLSAALLLLSCGKDDNGNGGGNGGGEGGDPNPPVPTEKTTVWDSNSLHFAKLFGEVQKVDTLFDDVNTALFDRNGYITSYKIKGYDAANNPVEYAFQCTYNADSLVTSITSDQMTVTFLYGDHGKYIEVEQDIFEYNQLDYLYVFQPRFLKNLTSVVINAQGQRLEFGFEVSGDRMTVKAPDGTVWSETTYAGEFPAQRVTEYSGEEYKTDDEGNYVKEDGQYVKVSYTAVATETFQFNAENGNLLSYQDEVVKTFEDNTTSTSRTQNLYNDDLFNTIAREGNTVYTYDDFGEYIHIESDMLVSDFTMQRDERNNWYDRTETTVLFGDTFTFRDRRNISYY
;
A
#
# COMPACT_ATOMS: atom_id res chain seq x y z
N MET A 1 34.14 -8.93 4.98
CA MET A 1 32.87 -9.06 5.73
C MET A 1 32.32 -7.65 5.88
N THR A 2 31.50 -7.21 4.97
CA THR A 2 30.94 -5.85 4.97
C THR A 2 29.60 -5.98 5.72
N THR A 3 29.57 -5.42 6.91
CA THR A 3 28.34 -5.37 7.75
C THR A 3 27.34 -4.48 7.02
N ILE A 4 26.30 -5.08 6.47
CA ILE A 4 25.17 -4.37 5.87
C ILE A 4 24.43 -3.69 7.03
N LYS A 5 24.62 -2.38 7.14
CA LYS A 5 23.87 -1.57 8.10
C LYS A 5 22.45 -1.44 7.59
N LYS A 6 21.50 -2.07 8.27
CA LYS A 6 20.07 -1.87 8.05
C LYS A 6 19.72 -0.45 8.48
N TYR A 7 19.44 0.43 7.53
CA TYR A 7 18.86 1.74 7.80
C TYR A 7 17.34 1.59 7.73
N PHE A 8 16.71 1.23 8.85
CA PHE A 8 15.31 1.47 9.02
C PHE A 8 15.14 2.90 9.53
N ALA A 9 14.81 3.83 8.65
CA ALA A 9 14.07 4.99 9.09
C ALA A 9 12.66 4.47 9.45
N PRO A 10 12.05 4.90 10.57
CA PRO A 10 10.64 4.67 10.76
C PRO A 10 9.97 5.39 9.59
N VAL A 11 9.42 4.62 8.66
CA VAL A 11 8.48 5.15 7.69
C VAL A 11 7.27 5.54 8.52
N LEU A 12 7.30 6.78 9.01
CA LEU A 12 6.08 7.49 9.30
C LEU A 12 5.34 7.42 7.97
N VAL A 13 4.26 6.63 7.93
CA VAL A 13 3.33 6.60 6.80
C VAL A 13 2.67 7.98 6.75
N LEU A 14 3.42 8.94 6.23
CA LEU A 14 2.95 10.24 5.79
C LEU A 14 2.68 10.14 4.28
N SER A 15 1.98 9.08 3.87
CA SER A 15 1.64 8.85 2.48
C SER A 15 0.41 9.62 2.02
N ALA A 16 -0.10 10.56 2.82
CA ALA A 16 -1.24 11.40 2.43
C ALA A 16 -0.92 12.90 2.33
N ALA A 17 0.30 13.37 2.59
CA ALA A 17 0.52 14.82 2.74
C ALA A 17 1.65 15.43 1.90
N LEU A 18 2.23 14.75 0.92
CA LEU A 18 3.35 15.30 0.16
C LEU A 18 3.24 15.10 -1.36
N LEU A 19 2.07 15.43 -1.94
CA LEU A 19 1.93 15.71 -3.37
C LEU A 19 1.32 17.08 -3.57
N LEU A 20 2.02 18.11 -3.12
CA LEU A 20 1.71 19.50 -3.43
C LEU A 20 2.73 19.98 -4.44
N LEU A 21 2.30 20.17 -5.68
CA LEU A 21 2.62 21.24 -6.60
C LEU A 21 2.41 20.79 -8.05
N SER A 22 1.19 21.01 -8.56
CA SER A 22 1.01 21.35 -9.96
C SER A 22 -0.18 22.30 -10.10
N CYS A 23 0.10 23.53 -10.34
CA CYS A 23 -0.87 24.57 -10.69
C CYS A 23 -1.38 24.39 -12.11
N GLY A 24 -2.70 24.45 -12.30
CA GLY A 24 -3.35 24.62 -13.59
C GLY A 24 -4.75 25.19 -13.41
N LYS A 25 -4.92 26.46 -13.75
CA LYS A 25 -6.12 27.28 -13.65
C LYS A 25 -7.06 27.03 -14.84
N ASP A 26 -8.33 27.03 -14.62
CA ASP A 26 -9.43 27.83 -15.18
C ASP A 26 -10.72 27.10 -15.56
N ASP A 27 -11.77 27.63 -14.95
CA ASP A 27 -13.10 28.09 -15.38
C ASP A 27 -14.23 27.18 -15.91
N ASN A 28 -15.29 27.23 -15.08
CA ASN A 28 -16.75 27.39 -15.33
C ASN A 28 -17.48 26.59 -16.44
N GLY A 29 -18.55 25.91 -15.99
CA GLY A 29 -19.63 25.48 -16.88
C GLY A 29 -20.73 24.68 -16.20
N ASN A 30 -21.79 25.37 -15.82
CA ASN A 30 -23.04 24.88 -15.23
C ASN A 30 -23.88 24.08 -16.26
N GLY A 31 -24.58 23.02 -15.87
CA GLY A 31 -25.61 22.38 -16.70
C GLY A 31 -26.21 21.14 -16.10
N GLY A 32 -27.36 21.28 -15.45
CA GLY A 32 -28.17 20.16 -14.95
C GLY A 32 -28.95 19.45 -16.08
N GLY A 33 -29.29 18.20 -15.84
CA GLY A 33 -30.14 17.41 -16.72
C GLY A 33 -30.59 16.12 -16.04
N ASN A 34 -31.83 16.14 -15.58
CA ASN A 34 -32.56 15.01 -14.99
C ASN A 34 -33.10 14.11 -16.12
N GLY A 35 -32.94 12.78 -16.03
CA GLY A 35 -33.50 11.86 -16.99
C GLY A 35 -33.46 10.40 -16.50
N GLY A 36 -34.56 9.94 -15.91
CA GLY A 36 -34.75 8.56 -15.52
C GLY A 36 -34.90 7.63 -16.72
N GLY A 37 -34.32 6.44 -16.62
CA GLY A 37 -34.49 5.33 -17.56
C GLY A 37 -34.22 4.04 -16.81
N GLU A 38 -35.28 3.26 -16.59
CA GLU A 38 -35.20 1.87 -16.13
C GLU A 38 -34.50 1.04 -17.19
N GLY A 39 -33.29 0.60 -16.95
CA GLY A 39 -32.56 -0.36 -17.77
C GLY A 39 -31.72 -1.24 -16.87
N GLY A 40 -31.93 -2.56 -17.00
CA GLY A 40 -31.40 -3.60 -16.16
C GLY A 40 -29.95 -3.44 -15.76
N ASP A 41 -29.71 -3.66 -14.52
CA ASP A 41 -28.48 -3.55 -13.79
C ASP A 41 -27.35 -4.42 -14.44
N PRO A 42 -26.31 -3.83 -15.02
CA PRO A 42 -25.14 -4.57 -15.48
C PRO A 42 -24.06 -4.70 -14.42
N ASN A 43 -24.40 -4.56 -13.14
CA ASN A 43 -23.44 -4.88 -12.10
C ASN A 43 -23.06 -6.35 -12.23
N PRO A 44 -21.75 -6.66 -12.33
CA PRO A 44 -21.32 -8.06 -12.21
C PRO A 44 -21.91 -8.61 -10.93
N PRO A 45 -22.38 -9.87 -10.93
CA PRO A 45 -22.93 -10.47 -9.74
C PRO A 45 -21.90 -10.33 -8.62
N VAL A 46 -22.31 -9.68 -7.53
CA VAL A 46 -21.53 -9.68 -6.29
C VAL A 46 -21.19 -11.14 -6.01
N PRO A 47 -19.91 -11.49 -5.84
CA PRO A 47 -19.52 -12.87 -5.60
C PRO A 47 -20.34 -13.39 -4.43
N THR A 48 -21.20 -14.39 -4.65
CA THR A 48 -22.07 -14.97 -3.64
C THR A 48 -21.37 -16.01 -2.78
N GLU A 49 -20.12 -16.34 -3.11
CA GLU A 49 -19.25 -17.17 -2.30
C GLU A 49 -18.41 -16.29 -1.37
N LYS A 50 -18.20 -16.76 -0.14
CA LYS A 50 -17.39 -16.10 0.90
C LYS A 50 -15.91 -16.02 0.50
N THR A 51 -15.61 -15.25 -0.53
CA THR A 51 -14.25 -14.87 -0.83
C THR A 51 -13.86 -13.69 0.05
N THR A 52 -12.70 -13.76 0.65
CA THR A 52 -12.18 -12.63 1.41
C THR A 52 -11.83 -11.49 0.43
N VAL A 53 -11.74 -10.26 0.91
CA VAL A 53 -11.24 -9.15 0.10
C VAL A 53 -9.85 -9.45 -0.50
N TRP A 54 -9.06 -10.30 0.15
CA TRP A 54 -7.72 -10.73 -0.27
C TRP A 54 -7.72 -11.69 -1.47
N ASP A 55 -8.85 -12.31 -1.78
CA ASP A 55 -9.01 -13.20 -2.94
C ASP A 55 -9.61 -12.44 -4.14
N SER A 56 -9.79 -11.12 -4.02
CA SER A 56 -10.39 -10.28 -5.05
C SER A 56 -9.42 -10.00 -6.21
N ASN A 57 -9.96 -9.70 -7.38
CA ASN A 57 -9.16 -9.33 -8.55
C ASN A 57 -8.64 -7.87 -8.47
N SER A 58 -7.79 -7.50 -9.42
CA SER A 58 -7.17 -6.17 -9.46
C SER A 58 -8.18 -5.03 -9.63
N LEU A 59 -9.31 -5.25 -10.33
CA LEU A 59 -10.36 -4.24 -10.47
C LEU A 59 -11.00 -3.92 -9.12
N HIS A 60 -11.31 -4.94 -8.33
CA HIS A 60 -11.85 -4.75 -6.98
C HIS A 60 -10.88 -3.97 -6.10
N PHE A 61 -9.59 -4.35 -6.11
CA PHE A 61 -8.55 -3.64 -5.38
C PHE A 61 -8.42 -2.17 -5.83
N ALA A 62 -8.53 -1.91 -7.13
CA ALA A 62 -8.50 -0.56 -7.71
C ALA A 62 -9.85 0.19 -7.60
N LYS A 63 -10.88 -0.42 -6.98
CA LYS A 63 -12.25 0.12 -6.85
C LYS A 63 -12.84 0.52 -8.21
N LEU A 64 -12.66 -0.36 -9.20
CA LEU A 64 -13.17 -0.22 -10.56
C LEU A 64 -14.29 -1.21 -10.82
N PHE A 65 -15.31 -0.78 -11.53
CA PHE A 65 -16.54 -1.53 -11.76
C PHE A 65 -16.75 -1.79 -13.26
N GLY A 66 -17.33 -2.95 -13.56
CA GLY A 66 -17.60 -3.40 -14.94
C GLY A 66 -16.39 -4.02 -15.62
N GLU A 67 -16.51 -4.30 -16.91
CA GLU A 67 -15.46 -4.92 -17.72
C GLU A 67 -14.45 -3.87 -18.20
N VAL A 68 -13.65 -3.34 -17.25
CA VAL A 68 -12.64 -2.33 -17.57
C VAL A 68 -11.48 -2.95 -18.34
N GLN A 69 -11.11 -2.36 -19.46
CA GLN A 69 -9.96 -2.74 -20.27
C GLN A 69 -8.73 -1.91 -19.97
N LYS A 70 -8.91 -0.60 -19.80
CA LYS A 70 -7.82 0.36 -19.63
C LYS A 70 -8.24 1.51 -18.74
N VAL A 71 -7.32 1.95 -17.89
CA VAL A 71 -7.43 3.21 -17.15
C VAL A 71 -6.16 4.02 -17.38
N ASP A 72 -6.31 5.27 -17.80
CA ASP A 72 -5.24 6.26 -17.75
C ASP A 72 -5.37 7.07 -16.45
N THR A 73 -4.25 7.28 -15.78
CA THR A 73 -4.17 7.93 -14.45
C THR A 73 -4.96 7.15 -13.39
N LEU A 74 -4.56 5.89 -13.15
CA LEU A 74 -5.20 5.04 -12.13
C LEU A 74 -4.90 5.56 -10.72
N PHE A 75 -3.63 5.90 -10.46
CA PHE A 75 -3.13 6.60 -9.27
C PHE A 75 -2.19 7.71 -9.73
N ASP A 76 -1.77 8.59 -8.85
CA ASP A 76 -1.01 9.81 -9.22
C ASP A 76 0.24 9.53 -10.05
N ASP A 77 0.91 8.42 -9.79
CA ASP A 77 2.13 8.00 -10.48
C ASP A 77 1.90 6.85 -11.48
N VAL A 78 0.75 6.17 -11.45
CA VAL A 78 0.37 5.13 -12.43
C VAL A 78 -0.34 5.75 -13.63
N ASN A 79 0.44 6.01 -14.67
CA ASN A 79 -0.05 6.64 -15.90
C ASN A 79 -1.10 5.83 -16.65
N THR A 80 -0.90 4.52 -16.72
CA THR A 80 -1.75 3.62 -17.51
C THR A 80 -1.76 2.25 -16.87
N ALA A 81 -2.94 1.66 -16.74
CA ALA A 81 -3.13 0.27 -16.35
C ALA A 81 -4.02 -0.44 -17.37
N LEU A 82 -3.65 -1.66 -17.77
CA LEU A 82 -4.42 -2.54 -18.65
C LEU A 82 -4.89 -3.76 -17.85
N PHE A 83 -6.14 -4.14 -18.08
CA PHE A 83 -6.77 -5.27 -17.41
C PHE A 83 -7.18 -6.34 -18.44
N ASP A 84 -7.24 -7.59 -18.01
CA ASP A 84 -7.89 -8.65 -18.77
C ASP A 84 -9.42 -8.69 -18.50
N ARG A 85 -10.15 -9.57 -19.19
CA ARG A 85 -11.60 -9.70 -19.01
C ARG A 85 -12.02 -10.24 -17.63
N ASN A 86 -11.10 -10.85 -16.89
CA ASN A 86 -11.34 -11.34 -15.52
C ASN A 86 -11.05 -10.28 -14.46
N GLY A 87 -10.60 -9.09 -14.88
CA GLY A 87 -10.30 -7.97 -14.02
C GLY A 87 -8.92 -7.99 -13.38
N TYR A 88 -7.98 -8.77 -13.92
CA TYR A 88 -6.59 -8.77 -13.46
C TYR A 88 -5.74 -7.82 -14.29
N ILE A 89 -4.87 -7.05 -13.64
CA ILE A 89 -3.97 -6.12 -14.30
C ILE A 89 -2.90 -6.90 -15.08
N THR A 90 -2.80 -6.68 -16.37
CA THR A 90 -1.81 -7.36 -17.23
C THR A 90 -0.55 -6.54 -17.44
N SER A 91 -0.68 -5.22 -17.43
CA SER A 91 0.45 -4.30 -17.47
C SER A 91 0.09 -2.94 -16.92
N TYR A 92 1.12 -2.22 -16.46
CA TYR A 92 0.97 -0.83 -16.02
C TYR A 92 2.25 -0.03 -16.28
N LYS A 93 2.12 1.29 -16.26
CA LYS A 93 3.22 2.22 -16.44
C LYS A 93 3.24 3.24 -15.31
N ILE A 94 4.44 3.50 -14.79
CA ILE A 94 4.68 4.44 -13.71
C ILE A 94 5.56 5.59 -14.20
N LYS A 95 5.22 6.81 -13.79
CA LYS A 95 6.11 7.96 -13.93
C LYS A 95 7.18 7.91 -12.85
N GLY A 96 8.39 8.23 -13.22
CA GLY A 96 9.51 8.35 -12.29
C GLY A 96 10.58 9.28 -12.83
N TYR A 97 11.73 9.29 -12.17
CA TYR A 97 12.89 10.09 -12.58
C TYR A 97 14.13 9.19 -12.61
N ASP A 98 15.00 9.40 -13.58
CA ASP A 98 16.32 8.76 -13.63
C ASP A 98 17.29 9.40 -12.62
N ALA A 99 18.50 8.83 -12.52
CA ALA A 99 19.56 9.35 -11.65
C ALA A 99 20.02 10.79 -11.99
N ALA A 100 19.68 11.30 -13.19
CA ALA A 100 19.93 12.66 -13.62
C ALA A 100 18.71 13.59 -13.43
N ASN A 101 17.66 13.10 -12.74
CA ASN A 101 16.41 13.79 -12.52
C ASN A 101 15.61 14.13 -13.79
N ASN A 102 15.77 13.31 -14.85
CA ASN A 102 14.92 13.42 -16.03
C ASN A 102 13.67 12.55 -15.82
N PRO A 103 12.49 12.99 -16.29
CA PRO A 103 11.29 12.19 -16.23
C PRO A 103 11.44 10.94 -17.10
N VAL A 104 11.12 9.78 -16.53
CA VAL A 104 11.13 8.48 -17.19
C VAL A 104 9.80 7.75 -16.96
N GLU A 105 9.48 6.81 -17.82
CA GLU A 105 8.33 5.94 -17.67
C GLU A 105 8.81 4.50 -17.56
N TYR A 106 8.45 3.83 -16.47
CA TYR A 106 8.72 2.41 -16.27
C TYR A 106 7.49 1.60 -16.65
N ALA A 107 7.68 0.62 -17.53
CA ALA A 107 6.61 -0.29 -17.97
C ALA A 107 6.76 -1.66 -17.29
N PHE A 108 5.68 -2.15 -16.71
CA PHE A 108 5.61 -3.44 -16.01
C PHE A 108 4.58 -4.35 -16.67
N GLN A 109 4.87 -5.64 -16.66
CA GLN A 109 3.97 -6.70 -17.10
C GLN A 109 3.73 -7.66 -15.93
N CYS A 110 2.47 -8.07 -15.73
CA CYS A 110 2.06 -8.99 -14.68
C CYS A 110 1.62 -10.32 -15.27
N THR A 111 1.96 -11.42 -14.62
CA THR A 111 1.48 -12.76 -14.96
C THR A 111 0.85 -13.42 -13.75
N TYR A 112 -0.11 -14.32 -13.99
CA TYR A 112 -0.89 -15.00 -12.96
C TYR A 112 -0.89 -16.52 -13.21
N ASN A 113 -1.08 -17.29 -12.13
CA ASN A 113 -1.30 -18.73 -12.23
C ASN A 113 -2.79 -19.07 -12.46
N ALA A 114 -3.11 -20.37 -12.49
CA ALA A 114 -4.49 -20.84 -12.65
C ALA A 114 -5.42 -20.46 -11.50
N ASP A 115 -4.86 -20.21 -10.31
CA ASP A 115 -5.59 -19.77 -9.12
C ASP A 115 -5.69 -18.23 -9.03
N SER A 116 -5.35 -17.53 -10.12
CA SER A 116 -5.40 -16.07 -10.21
C SER A 116 -4.44 -15.33 -9.27
N LEU A 117 -3.43 -15.99 -8.76
CA LEU A 117 -2.38 -15.38 -7.94
C LEU A 117 -1.26 -14.85 -8.85
N VAL A 118 -0.73 -13.66 -8.57
CA VAL A 118 0.39 -13.07 -9.33
C VAL A 118 1.61 -14.00 -9.25
N THR A 119 2.21 -14.30 -10.39
CA THR A 119 3.44 -15.12 -10.44
C THR A 119 4.67 -14.31 -10.80
N SER A 120 4.49 -13.25 -11.57
CA SER A 120 5.61 -12.32 -11.81
C SER A 120 5.15 -10.91 -12.13
N ILE A 121 6.05 -9.96 -11.82
CA ILE A 121 6.01 -8.57 -12.27
C ILE A 121 7.35 -8.29 -12.93
N THR A 122 7.35 -7.92 -14.21
CA THR A 122 8.57 -7.80 -15.01
C THR A 122 8.64 -6.46 -15.72
N SER A 123 9.80 -5.82 -15.69
CA SER A 123 10.17 -4.66 -16.50
C SER A 123 11.51 -4.93 -17.22
N ASP A 124 11.98 -3.98 -18.02
CA ASP A 124 13.28 -4.07 -18.68
C ASP A 124 14.47 -4.14 -17.69
N GLN A 125 14.27 -3.70 -16.46
CA GLN A 125 15.33 -3.60 -15.45
C GLN A 125 15.26 -4.66 -14.37
N MET A 126 14.09 -5.28 -14.15
CA MET A 126 13.88 -6.24 -13.08
C MET A 126 12.78 -7.24 -13.35
N THR A 127 12.84 -8.34 -12.61
CA THR A 127 11.74 -9.31 -12.48
C THR A 127 11.54 -9.65 -11.02
N VAL A 128 10.31 -9.51 -10.54
CA VAL A 128 9.88 -10.05 -9.25
C VAL A 128 9.05 -11.29 -9.50
N THR A 129 9.41 -12.40 -8.86
CA THR A 129 8.71 -13.68 -8.98
C THR A 129 8.13 -14.08 -7.63
N PHE A 130 6.87 -14.50 -7.62
CA PHE A 130 6.15 -14.97 -6.46
C PHE A 130 5.98 -16.48 -6.56
N LEU A 131 6.42 -17.22 -5.55
CA LEU A 131 6.32 -18.67 -5.49
C LEU A 131 5.31 -19.08 -4.41
N TYR A 132 4.50 -20.09 -4.71
CA TYR A 132 3.40 -20.51 -3.86
C TYR A 132 3.51 -21.99 -3.49
N GLY A 133 3.01 -22.35 -2.30
CA GLY A 133 2.83 -23.71 -1.80
C GLY A 133 1.36 -24.01 -1.51
N ASP A 134 1.11 -24.76 -0.45
CA ASP A 134 -0.22 -25.24 -0.05
C ASP A 134 -0.48 -25.18 1.47
N HIS A 135 0.23 -24.32 2.17
CA HIS A 135 0.16 -24.25 3.65
C HIS A 135 -1.11 -23.60 4.21
N GLY A 136 -1.97 -22.99 3.37
CA GLY A 136 -3.27 -22.43 3.75
C GLY A 136 -3.21 -21.10 4.50
N LYS A 137 -2.05 -20.42 4.61
CA LYS A 137 -1.90 -19.16 5.33
C LYS A 137 -1.85 -17.97 4.37
N TYR A 138 -2.41 -16.84 4.82
CA TYR A 138 -2.27 -15.54 4.16
C TYR A 138 -0.99 -14.86 4.63
N ILE A 139 -0.11 -14.55 3.71
CA ILE A 139 1.20 -13.92 3.95
C ILE A 139 1.14 -12.47 3.54
N GLU A 140 1.48 -11.55 4.44
CA GLU A 140 1.66 -10.15 4.08
C GLU A 140 2.93 -9.99 3.24
N VAL A 141 2.78 -9.33 2.10
CA VAL A 141 3.93 -8.90 1.30
C VAL A 141 4.32 -7.51 1.77
N GLU A 142 5.30 -7.44 2.65
CA GLU A 142 5.80 -6.19 3.22
C GLU A 142 6.46 -5.34 2.14
N GLN A 143 6.13 -4.06 2.10
CA GLN A 143 6.75 -3.09 1.19
C GLN A 143 8.27 -3.04 1.37
N ASP A 144 8.75 -3.21 2.60
CA ASP A 144 10.17 -3.23 2.96
C ASP A 144 10.99 -4.26 2.17
N ILE A 145 10.36 -5.38 1.75
CA ILE A 145 11.00 -6.38 0.88
C ILE A 145 11.43 -5.74 -0.45
N PHE A 146 10.64 -4.80 -0.97
CA PHE A 146 10.92 -4.09 -2.21
C PHE A 146 11.84 -2.89 -1.98
N GLU A 147 11.67 -2.15 -0.90
CA GLU A 147 12.51 -1.01 -0.52
C GLU A 147 13.95 -1.42 -0.23
N TYR A 148 14.17 -2.63 0.28
CA TYR A 148 15.51 -3.21 0.47
C TYR A 148 16.40 -3.10 -0.78
N ASN A 149 15.80 -3.03 -1.97
CA ASN A 149 16.47 -2.98 -3.27
C ASN A 149 16.33 -1.64 -4.00
N GLN A 150 15.89 -0.59 -3.33
CA GLN A 150 15.58 0.70 -3.97
C GLN A 150 14.52 0.56 -5.10
N LEU A 151 13.58 -0.36 -4.90
CA LEU A 151 12.46 -0.58 -5.80
C LEU A 151 11.20 0.16 -5.32
N ASP A 152 11.37 1.40 -4.90
CA ASP A 152 10.31 2.28 -4.38
C ASP A 152 9.16 2.49 -5.38
N TYR A 153 9.35 2.03 -6.64
CA TYR A 153 8.40 2.16 -7.74
C TYR A 153 7.59 0.89 -8.04
N LEU A 154 7.77 -0.18 -7.25
CA LEU A 154 7.04 -1.41 -7.53
C LEU A 154 5.66 -1.38 -6.88
N TYR A 155 4.64 -1.11 -7.69
CA TYR A 155 3.26 -1.30 -7.27
C TYR A 155 2.85 -2.75 -7.45
N VAL A 156 2.61 -3.43 -6.36
CA VAL A 156 1.96 -4.74 -6.38
C VAL A 156 0.45 -4.49 -6.35
N PHE A 157 -0.22 -4.47 -7.51
CA PHE A 157 -1.67 -4.32 -7.63
C PHE A 157 -2.38 -5.60 -7.17
N GLN A 158 -2.13 -5.97 -5.92
CA GLN A 158 -2.70 -7.14 -5.30
C GLN A 158 -3.08 -6.83 -3.86
N PRO A 159 -3.95 -7.64 -3.29
CA PRO A 159 -4.21 -7.56 -1.87
C PRO A 159 -2.90 -7.60 -1.08
N ARG A 160 -2.89 -6.87 0.01
CA ARG A 160 -1.78 -6.83 0.99
C ARG A 160 -1.36 -8.24 1.45
N PHE A 161 -2.29 -9.19 1.46
CA PHE A 161 -2.06 -10.57 1.89
C PHE A 161 -2.24 -11.53 0.72
N LEU A 162 -1.25 -12.40 0.47
CA LEU A 162 -1.28 -13.43 -0.56
C LEU A 162 -1.35 -14.82 0.07
N LYS A 163 -2.34 -15.61 -0.33
CA LYS A 163 -2.52 -16.97 0.18
C LYS A 163 -1.44 -17.89 -0.37
N ASN A 164 -0.88 -18.73 0.51
CA ASN A 164 0.11 -19.76 0.16
C ASN A 164 1.46 -19.25 -0.37
N LEU A 165 1.82 -17.98 -0.19
CA LEU A 165 3.11 -17.46 -0.64
C LEU A 165 4.26 -18.14 0.13
N THR A 166 5.26 -18.66 -0.61
CA THR A 166 6.43 -19.33 -0.02
C THR A 166 7.73 -18.58 -0.26
N SER A 167 7.80 -17.76 -1.31
CA SER A 167 9.00 -16.98 -1.60
C SER A 167 8.68 -15.80 -2.53
N VAL A 168 9.43 -14.70 -2.35
CA VAL A 168 9.54 -13.60 -3.29
C VAL A 168 10.97 -13.53 -3.78
N VAL A 169 11.18 -13.67 -5.08
CA VAL A 169 12.48 -13.61 -5.73
C VAL A 169 12.58 -12.36 -6.58
N ILE A 170 13.54 -11.50 -6.27
CA ILE A 170 13.81 -10.25 -7.00
C ILE A 170 15.10 -10.43 -7.80
N ASN A 171 15.01 -10.29 -9.12
CA ASN A 171 16.17 -10.21 -10.00
C ASN A 171 16.25 -8.78 -10.55
N ALA A 172 17.20 -8.01 -10.10
CA ALA A 172 17.42 -6.62 -10.51
C ALA A 172 18.91 -6.33 -10.59
N GLN A 173 19.34 -5.57 -11.58
CA GLN A 173 20.73 -5.09 -11.75
C GLN A 173 21.78 -6.22 -11.68
N GLY A 174 21.44 -7.43 -12.15
CA GLY A 174 22.33 -8.60 -12.12
C GLY A 174 22.45 -9.29 -10.76
N GLN A 175 21.69 -8.85 -9.76
CA GLN A 175 21.59 -9.49 -8.45
C GLN A 175 20.30 -10.29 -8.36
N ARG A 176 20.34 -11.42 -7.61
CA ARG A 176 19.18 -12.21 -7.24
C ARG A 176 19.05 -12.21 -5.73
N LEU A 177 17.91 -11.76 -5.26
CA LEU A 177 17.56 -11.74 -3.84
C LEU A 177 16.30 -12.58 -3.66
N GLU A 178 16.29 -13.41 -2.62
CA GLU A 178 15.18 -14.27 -2.32
C GLU A 178 14.79 -14.14 -0.85
N PHE A 179 13.52 -13.78 -0.62
CA PHE A 179 12.89 -13.76 0.68
C PHE A 179 12.04 -15.02 0.81
N GLY A 180 12.34 -15.87 1.79
CA GLY A 180 11.62 -17.11 2.02
C GLY A 180 10.61 -16.98 3.16
N PHE A 181 9.45 -17.61 3.02
CA PHE A 181 8.37 -17.65 4.01
C PHE A 181 8.21 -19.11 4.47
N GLU A 182 8.87 -19.47 5.57
CA GLU A 182 8.87 -20.84 6.10
C GLU A 182 7.71 -21.00 7.11
N VAL A 183 6.65 -21.70 6.71
CA VAL A 183 5.48 -21.95 7.55
C VAL A 183 5.61 -23.31 8.25
N SER A 184 5.40 -23.33 9.57
CA SER A 184 5.37 -24.54 10.40
C SER A 184 4.26 -24.45 11.45
N GLY A 185 3.14 -25.15 11.22
CA GLY A 185 1.94 -25.05 12.06
C GLY A 185 1.35 -23.63 12.07
N ASP A 186 1.28 -23.03 13.25
CA ASP A 186 0.78 -21.65 13.43
C ASP A 186 1.88 -20.61 13.50
N ARG A 187 3.06 -20.92 13.00
CA ARG A 187 4.19 -19.98 12.93
C ARG A 187 4.75 -19.90 11.53
N MET A 188 5.24 -18.71 11.20
CA MET A 188 5.99 -18.45 9.99
C MET A 188 7.25 -17.66 10.35
N THR A 189 8.34 -17.98 9.66
CA THR A 189 9.59 -17.23 9.72
C THR A 189 9.89 -16.65 8.35
N VAL A 190 10.10 -15.35 8.26
CA VAL A 190 10.59 -14.69 7.04
C VAL A 190 12.11 -14.72 7.07
N LYS A 191 12.71 -15.24 6.00
CA LYS A 191 14.16 -15.23 5.81
C LYS A 191 14.58 -14.24 4.76
N ALA A 192 15.54 -13.39 5.14
CA ALA A 192 16.22 -12.47 4.23
C ALA A 192 17.14 -13.23 3.26
N PRO A 193 17.61 -12.59 2.17
CA PRO A 193 18.49 -13.21 1.16
C PRO A 193 19.80 -13.74 1.69
N ASP A 194 20.29 -13.24 2.81
CA ASP A 194 21.51 -13.72 3.49
C ASP A 194 21.23 -14.92 4.45
N GLY A 195 19.98 -15.38 4.52
CA GLY A 195 19.52 -16.48 5.38
C GLY A 195 19.23 -16.06 6.83
N THR A 196 19.36 -14.79 7.18
CA THR A 196 18.98 -14.31 8.52
C THR A 196 17.48 -14.25 8.67
N VAL A 197 17.01 -14.40 9.92
CA VAL A 197 15.58 -14.19 10.23
C VAL A 197 15.28 -12.72 10.14
N TRP A 198 14.27 -12.36 9.32
CA TRP A 198 13.76 -11.00 9.17
C TRP A 198 12.65 -10.72 10.17
N SER A 199 11.65 -11.59 10.20
CA SER A 199 10.52 -11.48 11.12
C SER A 199 9.96 -12.88 11.46
N GLU A 200 9.21 -12.94 12.56
CA GLU A 200 8.43 -14.11 12.95
C GLU A 200 6.97 -13.76 13.11
N THR A 201 6.07 -14.56 12.53
CA THR A 201 4.62 -14.35 12.59
C THR A 201 3.93 -15.53 13.24
N THR A 202 2.99 -15.27 14.15
CA THR A 202 2.04 -16.26 14.67
C THR A 202 0.68 -16.09 14.02
N TYR A 203 -0.05 -17.18 13.83
CA TYR A 203 -1.33 -17.22 13.12
C TYR A 203 -2.49 -17.60 14.02
N ALA A 204 -3.66 -17.00 13.77
CA ALA A 204 -4.95 -17.46 14.25
C ALA A 204 -5.75 -17.98 13.03
N GLY A 205 -5.79 -19.31 12.87
CA GLY A 205 -6.34 -19.92 11.67
C GLY A 205 -5.48 -19.63 10.42
N GLU A 206 -6.08 -19.07 9.38
CA GLU A 206 -5.40 -18.74 8.13
C GLU A 206 -4.70 -17.37 8.15
N PHE A 207 -5.08 -16.47 9.08
CA PHE A 207 -4.63 -15.09 9.13
C PHE A 207 -3.55 -14.84 10.17
N PRO A 208 -2.62 -13.91 9.94
CA PRO A 208 -1.64 -13.50 10.94
C PRO A 208 -2.33 -12.90 12.17
N ALA A 209 -1.82 -13.21 13.35
CA ALA A 209 -2.28 -12.64 14.62
C ALA A 209 -1.29 -11.64 15.19
N GLN A 210 0.01 -12.01 15.13
CA GLN A 210 1.09 -11.15 15.62
C GLN A 210 2.35 -11.38 14.78
N ARG A 211 3.07 -10.32 14.48
CA ARG A 211 4.41 -10.38 13.89
C ARG A 211 5.41 -9.66 14.79
N VAL A 212 6.61 -10.23 14.90
CA VAL A 212 7.73 -9.64 15.64
C VAL A 212 8.91 -9.49 14.69
N THR A 213 9.48 -8.30 14.66
CA THR A 213 10.67 -7.96 13.87
C THR A 213 11.72 -7.32 14.77
N GLU A 214 12.95 -7.84 14.74
CA GLU A 214 14.07 -7.26 15.47
C GLU A 214 15.05 -6.60 14.50
N TYR A 215 15.44 -5.37 14.78
CA TYR A 215 16.38 -4.63 13.94
C TYR A 215 17.23 -3.67 14.73
N SER A 216 18.29 -3.12 14.09
CA SER A 216 19.15 -2.09 14.68
C SER A 216 19.22 -0.90 13.74
N GLY A 217 19.35 0.29 14.32
CA GLY A 217 19.41 1.53 13.54
C GLY A 217 20.19 2.63 14.26
N GLU A 218 20.24 3.77 13.60
CA GLU A 218 20.79 5.01 14.16
C GLU A 218 19.76 6.13 13.96
N GLU A 219 19.64 7.02 14.94
CA GLU A 219 18.85 8.23 14.80
C GLU A 219 19.60 9.45 15.33
N TYR A 220 19.17 10.64 14.98
CA TYR A 220 19.74 11.86 15.54
C TYR A 220 19.28 12.03 16.98
N LYS A 221 20.25 12.27 17.88
CA LYS A 221 19.98 12.56 19.28
C LYS A 221 19.19 13.85 19.41
N THR A 222 18.12 13.81 20.21
CA THR A 222 17.35 14.99 20.60
C THR A 222 17.56 15.28 22.10
N ASP A 223 17.44 16.56 22.49
CA ASP A 223 17.36 16.99 23.86
C ASP A 223 15.94 16.82 24.42
N ASP A 224 15.74 17.18 25.69
CA ASP A 224 14.43 17.08 26.38
C ASP A 224 13.36 18.00 25.77
N GLU A 225 13.76 18.97 24.94
CA GLU A 225 12.90 19.92 24.25
C GLU A 225 12.59 19.45 22.80
N GLY A 226 13.18 18.32 22.36
CA GLY A 226 13.02 17.74 21.04
C GLY A 226 13.92 18.35 19.96
N ASN A 227 14.91 19.18 20.31
CA ASN A 227 15.85 19.75 19.36
C ASN A 227 17.00 18.78 19.09
N TYR A 228 17.50 18.75 17.86
CA TYR A 228 18.66 17.93 17.51
C TYR A 228 19.94 18.42 18.22
N VAL A 229 20.60 17.52 18.92
CA VAL A 229 21.87 17.77 19.61
C VAL A 229 23.02 17.89 18.61
N LYS A 230 23.88 18.88 18.79
CA LYS A 230 25.11 19.06 18.03
C LYS A 230 26.33 19.07 18.94
N GLU A 231 27.38 18.35 18.52
CA GLU A 231 28.72 18.40 19.09
C GLU A 231 29.70 18.82 17.99
N ASP A 232 30.55 19.79 18.26
CA ASP A 232 31.49 20.38 17.29
C ASP A 232 30.84 20.83 15.97
N GLY A 233 29.57 21.26 16.01
CA GLY A 233 28.79 21.73 14.86
C GLY A 233 28.15 20.62 14.02
N GLN A 234 28.36 19.35 14.37
CA GLN A 234 27.75 18.19 13.69
C GLN A 234 26.60 17.61 14.53
N TYR A 235 25.57 17.09 13.86
CA TYR A 235 24.49 16.38 14.53
C TYR A 235 24.98 15.06 15.13
N VAL A 236 24.68 14.82 16.39
CA VAL A 236 25.02 13.57 17.09
C VAL A 236 24.03 12.47 16.68
N LYS A 237 24.56 11.31 16.31
CA LYS A 237 23.78 10.09 16.09
C LYS A 237 23.93 9.16 17.28
N VAL A 238 22.85 8.47 17.63
CA VAL A 238 22.82 7.42 18.63
C VAL A 238 22.33 6.12 18.00
N SER A 239 23.00 5.01 18.31
CA SER A 239 22.59 3.68 17.86
C SER A 239 21.54 3.11 18.80
N TYR A 240 20.66 2.28 18.26
CA TYR A 240 19.66 1.54 19.01
C TYR A 240 19.43 0.14 18.45
N THR A 241 18.89 -0.74 19.30
CA THR A 241 18.20 -1.96 18.87
C THR A 241 16.70 -1.75 19.05
N ALA A 242 15.89 -2.33 18.19
CA ALA A 242 14.44 -2.20 18.24
C ALA A 242 13.75 -3.55 18.10
N VAL A 243 12.63 -3.68 18.80
CA VAL A 243 11.65 -4.75 18.60
C VAL A 243 10.35 -4.11 18.16
N ALA A 244 9.92 -4.39 16.94
CA ALA A 244 8.60 -4.04 16.43
C ALA A 244 7.66 -5.23 16.66
N THR A 245 6.51 -4.96 17.24
CA THR A 245 5.45 -5.95 17.46
C THR A 245 4.18 -5.45 16.79
N GLU A 246 3.75 -6.16 15.75
CA GLU A 246 2.53 -5.87 15.03
C GLU A 246 1.45 -6.86 15.44
N THR A 247 0.26 -6.37 15.67
CA THR A 247 -0.90 -7.18 16.05
C THR A 247 -2.04 -6.94 15.07
N PHE A 248 -2.63 -8.03 14.60
CA PHE A 248 -3.69 -8.03 13.60
C PHE A 248 -4.98 -8.64 14.18
N GLN A 249 -6.12 -8.05 13.85
CA GLN A 249 -7.43 -8.64 14.14
C GLN A 249 -8.24 -8.73 12.85
N PHE A 250 -8.68 -9.94 12.54
CA PHE A 250 -9.50 -10.21 11.35
C PHE A 250 -10.91 -10.64 11.75
N ASN A 251 -11.88 -10.28 10.91
CA ASN A 251 -13.22 -10.87 10.99
C ASN A 251 -13.14 -12.32 10.49
N ALA A 252 -13.49 -13.27 11.34
CA ALA A 252 -13.43 -14.70 11.04
C ALA A 252 -14.46 -15.16 9.97
N GLU A 253 -15.49 -14.35 9.68
CA GLU A 253 -16.55 -14.70 8.74
C GLU A 253 -16.19 -14.32 7.29
N ASN A 254 -15.59 -13.15 7.07
CA ASN A 254 -15.31 -12.60 5.75
C ASN A 254 -13.82 -12.31 5.50
N GLY A 255 -12.96 -12.47 6.53
CA GLY A 255 -11.51 -12.27 6.43
C GLY A 255 -11.08 -10.80 6.39
N ASN A 256 -11.96 -9.84 6.60
CA ASN A 256 -11.59 -8.42 6.65
C ASN A 256 -10.68 -8.13 7.83
N LEU A 257 -9.65 -7.32 7.61
CA LEU A 257 -8.83 -6.78 8.69
C LEU A 257 -9.65 -5.72 9.45
N LEU A 258 -9.83 -5.91 10.76
CA LEU A 258 -10.59 -4.98 11.60
C LEU A 258 -9.68 -3.98 12.32
N SER A 259 -8.51 -4.44 12.76
CA SER A 259 -7.51 -3.56 13.36
C SER A 259 -6.10 -4.06 13.10
N TYR A 260 -5.18 -3.10 13.04
CA TYR A 260 -3.74 -3.30 13.01
C TYR A 260 -3.13 -2.38 14.05
N GLN A 261 -2.22 -2.91 14.86
CA GLN A 261 -1.47 -2.14 15.84
C GLN A 261 0.01 -2.47 15.67
N ASP A 262 0.83 -1.43 15.61
CA ASP A 262 2.28 -1.52 15.66
C ASP A 262 2.80 -0.89 16.95
N GLU A 263 3.67 -1.60 17.66
CA GLU A 263 4.40 -1.13 18.83
C GLU A 263 5.89 -1.35 18.59
N VAL A 264 6.65 -0.25 18.59
CA VAL A 264 8.10 -0.29 18.45
C VAL A 264 8.75 0.13 19.75
N VAL A 265 9.54 -0.76 20.33
CA VAL A 265 10.37 -0.50 21.52
C VAL A 265 11.83 -0.40 21.08
N LYS A 266 12.40 0.81 21.17
CA LYS A 266 13.83 1.05 20.95
C LYS A 266 14.61 1.02 22.25
N THR A 267 15.78 0.40 22.25
CA THR A 267 16.74 0.40 23.34
C THR A 267 18.04 1.01 22.87
N PHE A 268 18.45 2.11 23.48
CA PHE A 268 19.67 2.84 23.16
C PHE A 268 20.89 2.26 23.89
N GLU A 269 22.11 2.67 23.49
CA GLU A 269 23.39 2.20 24.08
C GLU A 269 23.51 2.48 25.58
N ASP A 270 22.86 3.52 26.09
CA ASP A 270 22.81 3.85 27.51
C ASP A 270 21.74 3.07 28.30
N ASN A 271 21.09 2.10 27.68
CA ASN A 271 19.96 1.30 28.15
C ASN A 271 18.67 2.11 28.44
N THR A 272 18.57 3.33 27.96
CA THR A 272 17.28 4.03 27.93
C THR A 272 16.37 3.42 26.85
N THR A 273 15.06 3.52 27.04
CA THR A 273 14.10 2.98 26.06
C THR A 273 13.12 4.06 25.62
N SER A 274 12.71 3.99 24.37
CA SER A 274 11.54 4.72 23.87
C SER A 274 10.53 3.76 23.27
N THR A 275 9.24 4.07 23.40
CA THR A 275 8.16 3.28 22.83
C THR A 275 7.27 4.16 22.00
N SER A 276 7.03 3.75 20.76
CA SER A 276 6.01 4.33 19.89
C SER A 276 4.91 3.31 19.61
N ARG A 277 3.68 3.80 19.43
CA ARG A 277 2.52 2.96 19.06
C ARG A 277 1.70 3.64 18.00
N THR A 278 1.29 2.85 17.01
CA THR A 278 0.35 3.27 15.97
C THR A 278 -0.79 2.26 15.92
N GLN A 279 -2.00 2.74 15.72
CA GLN A 279 -3.17 1.89 15.56
C GLN A 279 -3.97 2.34 14.35
N ASN A 280 -4.32 1.39 13.50
CA ASN A 280 -5.21 1.57 12.36
C ASN A 280 -6.47 0.74 12.58
N LEU A 281 -7.62 1.33 12.30
CA LEU A 281 -8.93 0.68 12.34
C LEU A 281 -9.49 0.61 10.92
N TYR A 282 -10.17 -0.47 10.60
CA TYR A 282 -10.73 -0.73 9.28
C TYR A 282 -12.24 -0.92 9.37
N ASN A 283 -12.95 -0.51 8.32
CA ASN A 283 -14.36 -0.79 8.15
C ASN A 283 -14.54 -2.26 7.75
N ASP A 284 -15.54 -2.91 8.30
CA ASP A 284 -15.94 -4.25 7.88
C ASP A 284 -16.89 -4.16 6.68
N ASP A 285 -16.40 -3.57 5.60
CA ASP A 285 -17.10 -3.33 4.35
C ASP A 285 -16.53 -4.16 3.19
N LEU A 286 -17.12 -4.05 2.02
CA LEU A 286 -16.71 -4.79 0.81
C LEU A 286 -15.25 -4.52 0.41
N PHE A 287 -14.71 -3.32 0.68
CA PHE A 287 -13.37 -2.90 0.29
C PHE A 287 -12.37 -2.95 1.43
N ASN A 288 -12.81 -3.30 2.64
CA ASN A 288 -12.02 -3.28 3.88
C ASN A 288 -11.22 -1.98 4.03
N THR A 289 -11.95 -0.87 3.89
CA THR A 289 -11.36 0.47 3.88
C THR A 289 -10.82 0.87 5.25
N ILE A 290 -9.75 1.66 5.29
CA ILE A 290 -9.24 2.25 6.53
C ILE A 290 -10.25 3.24 7.09
N ALA A 291 -10.73 3.02 8.32
CA ALA A 291 -11.61 3.97 9.01
C ALA A 291 -10.79 5.03 9.78
N ARG A 292 -9.65 4.60 10.33
CA ARG A 292 -8.80 5.46 11.14
C ARG A 292 -7.34 5.01 11.09
N GLU A 293 -6.42 5.95 10.96
CA GLU A 293 -4.98 5.76 11.07
C GLU A 293 -4.41 6.78 12.07
N GLY A 294 -4.02 6.30 13.26
CA GLY A 294 -3.64 7.19 14.36
C GLY A 294 -4.75 8.22 14.67
N ASN A 295 -4.49 9.51 14.44
CA ASN A 295 -5.44 10.61 14.64
C ASN A 295 -6.22 10.98 13.36
N THR A 296 -5.90 10.38 12.22
CA THR A 296 -6.57 10.65 10.95
C THR A 296 -7.80 9.77 10.79
N VAL A 297 -8.94 10.38 10.49
CA VAL A 297 -10.24 9.71 10.25
C VAL A 297 -10.56 9.80 8.77
N TYR A 298 -11.02 8.71 8.20
CA TYR A 298 -11.37 8.58 6.79
C TYR A 298 -12.86 8.24 6.65
N THR A 299 -13.54 8.91 5.73
CA THR A 299 -14.92 8.62 5.36
C THR A 299 -14.98 8.28 3.87
N TYR A 300 -15.79 7.29 3.53
CA TYR A 300 -15.92 6.76 2.18
C TYR A 300 -17.35 6.82 1.68
N ASP A 301 -17.53 6.84 0.38
CA ASP A 301 -18.80 6.59 -0.25
C ASP A 301 -19.10 5.08 -0.38
N ASP A 302 -20.25 4.74 -0.94
CA ASP A 302 -20.68 3.34 -1.13
C ASP A 302 -19.79 2.55 -2.10
N PHE A 303 -18.89 3.22 -2.81
CA PHE A 303 -17.94 2.64 -3.78
C PHE A 303 -16.51 2.54 -3.24
N GLY A 304 -16.33 2.81 -1.93
CA GLY A 304 -15.04 2.71 -1.24
C GLY A 304 -14.06 3.85 -1.55
N GLU A 305 -14.49 4.93 -2.21
CA GLU A 305 -13.64 6.10 -2.47
C GLU A 305 -13.77 7.14 -1.36
N TYR A 306 -12.67 7.83 -1.05
CA TYR A 306 -12.66 8.90 -0.04
C TYR A 306 -13.63 10.01 -0.40
N ILE A 307 -14.45 10.41 0.57
CA ILE A 307 -15.27 11.63 0.49
C ILE A 307 -14.84 12.67 1.52
N HIS A 308 -14.16 12.25 2.59
CA HIS A 308 -13.65 13.15 3.62
C HIS A 308 -12.46 12.52 4.35
N ILE A 309 -11.44 13.34 4.65
CA ILE A 309 -10.29 12.99 5.49
C ILE A 309 -10.12 14.10 6.51
N GLU A 310 -9.99 13.75 7.79
CA GLU A 310 -9.79 14.71 8.88
C GLU A 310 -8.69 14.26 9.83
N SER A 311 -7.78 15.18 10.14
CA SER A 311 -6.75 15.03 11.17
C SER A 311 -6.57 16.36 11.92
N ASP A 312 -5.70 16.39 12.91
CA ASP A 312 -5.40 17.60 13.71
C ASP A 312 -4.92 18.81 12.85
N MET A 313 -4.34 18.54 11.67
CA MET A 313 -3.70 19.55 10.84
C MET A 313 -4.31 19.70 9.45
N LEU A 314 -5.11 18.74 9.01
CA LEU A 314 -5.58 18.63 7.63
C LEU A 314 -7.05 18.22 7.62
N VAL A 315 -7.82 18.91 6.77
CA VAL A 315 -9.18 18.50 6.39
C VAL A 315 -9.25 18.49 4.88
N SER A 316 -9.65 17.37 4.28
CA SER A 316 -9.87 17.25 2.83
C SER A 316 -11.27 16.74 2.53
N ASP A 317 -11.95 17.41 1.63
CA ASP A 317 -13.25 17.01 1.08
C ASP A 317 -13.11 16.63 -0.39
N PHE A 318 -13.74 15.55 -0.79
CA PHE A 318 -13.68 15.03 -2.16
C PHE A 318 -15.06 15.04 -2.81
N THR A 319 -15.12 15.52 -4.04
CA THR A 319 -16.31 15.43 -4.90
C THR A 319 -15.93 14.69 -6.18
N MET A 320 -16.82 13.82 -6.65
CA MET A 320 -16.54 12.94 -7.80
C MET A 320 -17.69 12.96 -8.79
N GLN A 321 -17.33 13.00 -10.08
CA GLN A 321 -18.25 12.67 -11.18
C GLN A 321 -18.01 11.25 -11.61
N ARG A 322 -19.08 10.48 -11.76
CA ARG A 322 -19.03 9.04 -12.08
C ARG A 322 -19.70 8.76 -13.42
N ASP A 323 -19.21 7.73 -14.10
CA ASP A 323 -19.86 7.21 -15.30
C ASP A 323 -21.06 6.31 -14.94
N GLU A 324 -21.70 5.74 -15.96
CA GLU A 324 -22.84 4.84 -15.81
C GLU A 324 -22.53 3.51 -15.11
N ARG A 325 -21.24 3.19 -14.93
CA ARG A 325 -20.73 2.01 -14.20
C ARG A 325 -20.20 2.35 -12.82
N ASN A 326 -20.46 3.58 -12.34
CA ASN A 326 -20.01 4.10 -11.05
C ASN A 326 -18.50 4.32 -10.91
N ASN A 327 -17.73 4.23 -11.98
CA ASN A 327 -16.31 4.60 -11.96
C ASN A 327 -16.20 6.14 -11.99
N TRP A 328 -15.42 6.72 -11.09
CA TRP A 328 -15.19 8.15 -11.17
C TRP A 328 -14.22 8.48 -12.32
N TYR A 329 -14.50 9.56 -13.03
CA TYR A 329 -13.67 10.08 -14.12
C TYR A 329 -13.17 11.50 -13.89
N ASP A 330 -13.76 12.21 -12.94
CA ASP A 330 -13.36 13.57 -12.55
C ASP A 330 -13.53 13.69 -11.04
N ARG A 331 -12.44 13.97 -10.32
CA ARG A 331 -12.39 14.12 -8.87
C ARG A 331 -11.84 15.48 -8.52
N THR A 332 -12.50 16.18 -7.62
CA THR A 332 -11.99 17.42 -7.02
C THR A 332 -11.77 17.19 -5.54
N GLU A 333 -10.57 17.52 -5.07
CA GLU A 333 -10.20 17.57 -3.67
C GLU A 333 -10.07 19.03 -3.24
N THR A 334 -10.69 19.36 -2.11
CA THR A 334 -10.50 20.66 -1.44
C THR A 334 -9.89 20.39 -0.07
N THR A 335 -8.65 20.84 0.11
CA THR A 335 -7.86 20.61 1.32
C THR A 335 -7.63 21.90 2.07
N VAL A 336 -7.90 21.87 3.38
CA VAL A 336 -7.49 22.91 4.32
C VAL A 336 -6.31 22.38 5.13
N LEU A 337 -5.16 23.03 5.00
CA LEU A 337 -3.93 22.69 5.70
C LEU A 337 -3.39 23.94 6.41
N PHE A 338 -3.26 23.90 7.74
CA PHE A 338 -2.84 25.04 8.57
C PHE A 338 -3.63 26.34 8.34
N GLY A 339 -4.90 26.23 7.89
CA GLY A 339 -5.77 27.36 7.61
C GLY A 339 -5.73 27.89 6.16
N ASP A 340 -4.81 27.40 5.34
CA ASP A 340 -4.78 27.67 3.91
C ASP A 340 -5.61 26.64 3.14
N THR A 341 -6.31 27.08 2.09
CA THR A 341 -7.17 26.21 1.27
C THR A 341 -6.52 25.95 -0.08
N PHE A 342 -6.45 24.69 -0.45
CA PHE A 342 -5.94 24.21 -1.73
C PHE A 342 -7.03 23.42 -2.45
N THR A 343 -7.04 23.48 -3.78
CA THR A 343 -7.97 22.68 -4.59
C THR A 343 -7.20 21.96 -5.67
N PHE A 344 -7.40 20.64 -5.76
CA PHE A 344 -6.79 19.75 -6.74
C PHE A 344 -7.89 19.09 -7.58
N ARG A 345 -7.56 18.76 -8.81
CA ARG A 345 -8.48 18.09 -9.71
C ARG A 345 -7.77 16.97 -10.47
N ASP A 346 -8.29 15.75 -10.32
CA ASP A 346 -7.81 14.56 -10.99
C ASP A 346 -8.81 14.08 -12.03
N ARG A 347 -8.30 13.53 -13.12
CA ARG A 347 -9.11 12.96 -14.20
C ARG A 347 -8.60 11.62 -14.63
N ARG A 348 -9.51 10.68 -14.82
CA ARG A 348 -9.27 9.35 -15.38
C ARG A 348 -9.93 9.22 -16.74
N ASN A 349 -9.28 8.51 -17.66
CA ASN A 349 -9.92 8.02 -18.89
C ASN A 349 -10.05 6.50 -18.76
N ILE A 350 -11.28 6.01 -18.80
CA ILE A 350 -11.58 4.59 -18.62
C ILE A 350 -12.13 4.06 -19.93
N SER A 351 -11.55 2.95 -20.41
CA SER A 351 -12.04 2.23 -21.59
C SER A 351 -12.53 0.83 -21.16
N TYR A 352 -13.58 0.38 -21.78
CA TYR A 352 -14.24 -0.89 -21.49
C TYR A 352 -14.11 -1.86 -22.67
N TYR A 353 -14.25 -3.16 -22.41
CA TYR A 353 -14.34 -4.19 -23.43
C TYR A 353 -15.62 -4.11 -24.26
#